data_9527ad53d488b704184f5fe213cfaf81
#
_entry.id   9527ad53d488b704184f5fe213cfaf81
#
_cell.length_a   1.000
_cell.length_b   1.000
_cell.length_c   1.000
_cell.angle_alpha   90.00
_cell.angle_beta   90.00
_cell.angle_gamma   90.00
#
_symmetry.space_group_name_H-M   'P 1'
#
loop_
_entity.id
_entity.type
_entity.pdbx_description
1 polymer ?
#
loop_
_entity_poly.entity_id
_entity_poly.type
_entity_poly.pdbx_seq_one_letter_code
_entity_poly.pdbx_strand_id
1 'polypeptide(L)'
;EDYLKAISQILEWLKDEMIDKDGGFYSSMDADSEGVEGKYYVWNSEEIESILSESDAKIFNQYYDISKSGNWEGNSIPNVIMKKSSLSTLLKIPESEISSSLEKSRLAIKKHRKSRIAPGTDDKIIVSWNGLMISSLAKVSAFLDDKEYFEIADRAVSFIVDKMSKED
;
A
#
# COMPACT_ATOMS: atom_id res chain seq x y z
N GLU A 1 12.04 -9.19 -9.34
CA GLU A 1 10.57 -9.21 -9.59
C GLU A 1 9.81 -8.62 -8.40
N ASP A 2 10.07 -9.06 -7.17
CA ASP A 2 9.37 -8.59 -5.96
C ASP A 2 9.58 -7.09 -5.68
N TYR A 3 10.80 -6.57 -5.90
CA TYR A 3 11.08 -5.13 -5.73
C TYR A 3 10.36 -4.25 -6.76
N LEU A 4 10.22 -4.70 -8.00
CA LEU A 4 9.48 -3.96 -9.03
C LEU A 4 8.00 -3.86 -8.67
N LYS A 5 7.43 -4.95 -8.17
CA LYS A 5 6.05 -4.97 -7.68
C LYS A 5 5.86 -4.04 -6.48
N ALA A 6 6.81 -4.03 -5.54
CA ALA A 6 6.76 -3.12 -4.39
C ALA A 6 6.84 -1.65 -4.82
N ILE A 7 7.71 -1.30 -5.77
CA ILE A 7 7.82 0.06 -6.32
C ILE A 7 6.50 0.49 -6.97
N SER A 8 5.90 -0.36 -7.81
CA SER A 8 4.60 -0.08 -8.44
C SER A 8 3.48 0.13 -7.41
N GLN A 9 3.45 -0.69 -6.35
CA GLN A 9 2.46 -0.57 -5.28
C GLN A 9 2.64 0.71 -4.44
N ILE A 10 3.89 1.13 -4.21
CA ILE A 10 4.19 2.41 -3.55
C ILE A 10 3.68 3.58 -4.41
N LEU A 11 3.92 3.54 -5.73
CA LEU A 11 3.44 4.57 -6.63
C LEU A 11 1.90 4.65 -6.66
N GLU A 12 1.22 3.49 -6.71
CA GLU A 12 -0.24 3.44 -6.60
C GLU A 12 -0.74 4.11 -5.30
N TRP A 13 -0.10 3.79 -4.17
CA TRP A 13 -0.47 4.37 -2.88
C TRP A 13 -0.21 5.88 -2.83
N LEU A 14 0.92 6.34 -3.34
CA LEU A 14 1.23 7.78 -3.42
C LEU A 14 0.15 8.52 -4.23
N LYS A 15 -0.22 8.00 -5.40
CA LYS A 15 -1.24 8.58 -6.28
C LYS A 15 -2.63 8.59 -5.63
N ASP A 16 -2.96 7.52 -4.90
CA ASP A 16 -4.26 7.36 -4.27
C ASP A 16 -4.42 8.25 -3.02
N GLU A 17 -3.33 8.47 -2.24
CA GLU A 17 -3.49 8.91 -0.86
C GLU A 17 -2.55 10.08 -0.45
N MET A 18 -1.43 10.31 -1.17
CA MET A 18 -0.37 11.19 -0.68
C MET A 18 0.01 12.33 -1.62
N ILE A 19 -0.67 12.51 -2.74
CA ILE A 19 -0.38 13.58 -3.70
C ILE A 19 -1.47 14.64 -3.63
N ASP A 20 -1.06 15.90 -3.42
CA ASP A 20 -1.91 17.07 -3.58
C ASP A 20 -2.37 17.22 -5.05
N LYS A 21 -3.53 17.80 -5.26
CA LYS A 21 -4.07 18.07 -6.61
C LYS A 21 -3.13 18.87 -7.51
N ASP A 22 -2.29 19.73 -6.94
CA ASP A 22 -1.32 20.55 -7.66
C ASP A 22 0.06 19.85 -7.81
N GLY A 23 0.28 18.71 -7.14
CA GLY A 23 1.43 17.82 -7.35
C GLY A 23 2.42 17.66 -6.20
N GLY A 24 2.28 18.42 -5.10
CA GLY A 24 3.11 18.24 -3.91
C GLY A 24 2.78 16.94 -3.16
N PHE A 25 3.73 16.41 -2.39
CA PHE A 25 3.50 15.26 -1.53
C PHE A 25 3.18 15.68 -0.10
N TYR A 26 2.09 15.15 0.46
CA TYR A 26 1.71 15.32 1.85
C TYR A 26 2.73 14.69 2.81
N SER A 27 2.72 15.12 4.07
CA SER A 27 3.72 14.70 5.06
C SER A 27 3.44 13.33 5.64
N SER A 28 2.21 13.06 6.06
CA SER A 28 1.86 11.81 6.73
C SER A 28 0.36 11.54 6.73
N MET A 29 0.01 10.31 7.12
CA MET A 29 -1.35 9.95 7.53
C MET A 29 -1.34 9.69 9.04
N ASP A 30 -2.46 9.97 9.70
CA ASP A 30 -2.63 9.66 11.12
C ASP A 30 -2.53 8.14 11.34
N ALA A 31 -2.06 7.74 12.50
CA ALA A 31 -2.09 6.34 12.93
C ALA A 31 -3.53 5.89 13.25
N ASP A 32 -4.36 6.82 13.69
CA ASP A 32 -5.69 6.56 14.19
C ASP A 32 -6.77 6.72 13.11
N SER A 33 -7.72 5.80 13.13
CA SER A 33 -9.01 5.96 12.47
C SER A 33 -10.12 5.76 13.49
N GLU A 34 -11.07 6.72 13.57
CA GLU A 34 -12.16 6.70 14.54
C GLU A 34 -11.66 6.61 16.00
N GLY A 35 -10.50 7.21 16.31
CA GLY A 35 -9.89 7.21 17.64
C GLY A 35 -9.26 5.87 18.05
N VAL A 36 -9.02 4.97 17.11
CA VAL A 36 -8.38 3.67 17.36
C VAL A 36 -7.17 3.52 16.44
N GLU A 37 -5.99 3.29 17.04
CA GLU A 37 -4.74 3.12 16.33
C GLU A 37 -4.81 1.90 15.40
N GLY A 38 -4.36 2.06 14.17
CA GLY A 38 -4.26 0.99 13.17
C GLY A 38 -5.58 0.44 12.64
N LYS A 39 -6.75 0.87 13.15
CA LYS A 39 -8.08 0.32 12.79
C LYS A 39 -8.30 0.19 11.29
N TYR A 40 -7.83 1.14 10.51
CA TYR A 40 -7.97 1.14 9.05
C TYR A 40 -7.23 -0.01 8.36
N TYR A 41 -6.14 -0.50 8.95
CA TYR A 41 -5.20 -1.43 8.32
C TYR A 41 -5.25 -2.85 8.87
N VAL A 42 -5.81 -3.05 10.08
CA VAL A 42 -5.89 -4.38 10.70
C VAL A 42 -7.12 -5.15 10.22
N TRP A 43 -7.05 -6.48 10.37
CA TRP A 43 -8.07 -7.41 9.90
C TRP A 43 -8.30 -8.51 10.93
N ASN A 44 -9.49 -9.11 10.92
CA ASN A 44 -9.74 -10.40 11.56
C ASN A 44 -10.14 -11.45 10.53
N SER A 45 -10.02 -12.72 10.87
CA SER A 45 -10.28 -13.82 9.94
C SER A 45 -11.72 -13.85 9.45
N GLU A 46 -12.69 -13.51 10.30
CA GLU A 46 -14.13 -13.52 9.94
C GLU A 46 -14.45 -12.44 8.91
N GLU A 47 -13.84 -11.28 9.02
CA GLU A 47 -13.97 -10.21 8.02
C GLU A 47 -13.38 -10.64 6.67
N ILE A 48 -12.18 -11.24 6.65
CA ILE A 48 -11.57 -11.77 5.42
C ILE A 48 -12.47 -12.84 4.78
N GLU A 49 -13.03 -13.76 5.57
CA GLU A 49 -13.93 -14.81 5.13
C GLU A 49 -15.27 -14.26 4.59
N SER A 50 -15.70 -13.09 5.04
CA SER A 50 -16.90 -12.42 4.51
C SER A 50 -16.69 -11.78 3.14
N ILE A 51 -15.43 -11.44 2.79
CA ILE A 51 -15.06 -10.73 1.56
C ILE A 51 -14.63 -11.71 0.47
N LEU A 52 -13.94 -12.78 0.84
CA LEU A 52 -13.33 -13.75 -0.07
C LEU A 52 -14.10 -15.07 -0.10
N SER A 53 -13.90 -15.87 -1.16
CA SER A 53 -14.35 -17.26 -1.15
C SER A 53 -13.62 -18.06 -0.06
N GLU A 54 -14.20 -19.14 0.42
CA GLU A 54 -13.60 -20.01 1.45
C GLU A 54 -12.17 -20.46 1.07
N SER A 55 -11.96 -20.85 -0.19
CA SER A 55 -10.65 -21.26 -0.70
C SER A 55 -9.65 -20.09 -0.73
N ASP A 56 -10.07 -18.92 -1.22
CA ASP A 56 -9.21 -17.74 -1.29
C ASP A 56 -8.88 -17.21 0.11
N ALA A 57 -9.86 -17.20 1.02
CA ALA A 57 -9.67 -16.78 2.41
C ALA A 57 -8.66 -17.68 3.14
N LYS A 58 -8.76 -19.00 2.93
CA LYS A 58 -7.81 -19.96 3.51
C LYS A 58 -6.36 -19.68 3.03
N ILE A 59 -6.16 -19.46 1.73
CA ILE A 59 -4.86 -19.13 1.16
C ILE A 59 -4.36 -17.79 1.72
N PHE A 60 -5.22 -16.77 1.74
CA PHE A 60 -4.89 -15.43 2.19
C PHE A 60 -4.52 -15.40 3.67
N ASN A 61 -5.35 -15.99 4.53
CA ASN A 61 -5.13 -16.02 5.98
C ASN A 61 -3.83 -16.73 6.34
N GLN A 62 -3.52 -17.87 5.70
CA GLN A 62 -2.28 -18.60 5.96
C GLN A 62 -1.04 -17.87 5.44
N TYR A 63 -1.14 -17.18 4.31
CA TYR A 63 -0.02 -16.45 3.74
C TYR A 63 0.32 -15.19 4.52
N TYR A 64 -0.70 -14.48 5.01
CA TYR A 64 -0.58 -13.18 5.68
C TYR A 64 -0.73 -13.24 7.22
N ASP A 65 -0.64 -14.41 7.83
CA ASP A 65 -0.72 -14.59 9.29
C ASP A 65 -2.01 -14.02 9.91
N ILE A 66 -3.14 -14.26 9.25
CA ILE A 66 -4.43 -13.81 9.77
C ILE A 66 -5.12 -14.96 10.50
N SER A 67 -5.43 -14.75 11.77
CA SER A 67 -6.03 -15.77 12.64
C SER A 67 -7.18 -15.20 13.48
N LYS A 68 -7.94 -16.08 14.13
CA LYS A 68 -9.00 -15.65 15.06
C LYS A 68 -8.48 -14.95 16.29
N SER A 69 -7.28 -15.33 16.76
CA SER A 69 -6.64 -14.67 17.92
C SER A 69 -5.94 -13.38 17.55
N GLY A 70 -5.67 -13.17 16.26
CA GLY A 70 -4.87 -12.07 15.77
C GLY A 70 -3.39 -12.20 16.13
N ASN A 71 -2.57 -11.33 15.58
CA ASN A 71 -1.16 -11.16 15.93
C ASN A 71 -0.90 -9.76 16.55
N TRP A 72 -1.93 -8.94 16.72
CA TRP A 72 -1.87 -7.62 17.33
C TRP A 72 -3.25 -7.24 17.93
N GLU A 73 -3.36 -7.15 19.25
CA GLU A 73 -4.55 -6.69 20.01
C GLU A 73 -5.88 -7.35 19.57
N GLY A 74 -5.87 -8.64 19.31
CA GLY A 74 -7.05 -9.39 18.86
C GLY A 74 -7.39 -9.25 17.38
N ASN A 75 -6.63 -8.45 16.64
CA ASN A 75 -6.67 -8.31 15.20
C ASN A 75 -5.37 -8.83 14.57
N SER A 76 -5.30 -8.85 13.25
CA SER A 76 -4.10 -9.21 12.52
C SER A 76 -3.60 -8.06 11.68
N ILE A 77 -2.31 -7.74 11.82
CA ILE A 77 -1.55 -6.96 10.84
C ILE A 77 -1.07 -7.96 9.78
N PRO A 78 -1.49 -7.83 8.51
CA PRO A 78 -1.06 -8.74 7.46
C PRO A 78 0.46 -8.78 7.32
N ASN A 79 1.06 -9.95 7.54
CA ASN A 79 2.50 -10.16 7.48
C ASN A 79 2.83 -11.44 6.72
N VAL A 80 3.76 -11.37 5.77
CA VAL A 80 4.17 -12.54 4.99
C VAL A 80 5.09 -13.43 5.83
N ILE A 81 4.57 -14.56 6.32
CA ILE A 81 5.31 -15.47 7.20
C ILE A 81 5.93 -16.66 6.48
N MET A 82 5.57 -16.90 5.22
CA MET A 82 6.10 -18.06 4.46
C MET A 82 6.22 -17.76 2.97
N LYS A 83 7.06 -18.54 2.28
CA LYS A 83 7.16 -18.49 0.83
C LYS A 83 5.93 -19.13 0.18
N LYS A 84 5.55 -18.67 -1.02
CA LYS A 84 4.46 -19.28 -1.81
C LYS A 84 4.70 -20.76 -2.10
N SER A 85 5.95 -21.18 -2.35
CA SER A 85 6.32 -22.58 -2.54
C SER A 85 6.05 -23.45 -1.30
N SER A 86 6.28 -22.91 -0.11
CA SER A 86 5.96 -23.61 1.16
C SER A 86 4.45 -23.75 1.35
N LEU A 87 3.69 -22.68 1.04
CA LEU A 87 2.23 -22.70 1.10
C LEU A 87 1.65 -23.67 0.04
N SER A 88 2.23 -23.73 -1.15
CA SER A 88 1.88 -24.67 -2.20
C SER A 88 2.01 -26.12 -1.73
N THR A 89 3.12 -26.43 -1.08
CA THR A 89 3.36 -27.76 -0.51
C THR A 89 2.35 -28.09 0.60
N LEU A 90 2.09 -27.14 1.49
CA LEU A 90 1.18 -27.30 2.63
C LEU A 90 -0.26 -27.54 2.19
N LEU A 91 -0.75 -26.74 1.24
CA LEU A 91 -2.13 -26.79 0.75
C LEU A 91 -2.35 -27.81 -0.37
N LYS A 92 -1.26 -28.31 -0.99
CA LYS A 92 -1.29 -29.17 -2.19
C LYS A 92 -1.97 -28.46 -3.39
N ILE A 93 -1.73 -27.16 -3.52
CA ILE A 93 -2.23 -26.30 -4.59
C ILE A 93 -1.03 -25.79 -5.40
N PRO A 94 -1.09 -25.75 -6.74
CA PRO A 94 0.00 -25.20 -7.56
C PRO A 94 0.38 -23.76 -7.17
N GLU A 95 1.67 -23.42 -7.18
CA GLU A 95 2.15 -22.08 -6.79
C GLU A 95 1.57 -20.96 -7.69
N SER A 96 1.30 -21.27 -8.97
CA SER A 96 0.64 -20.36 -9.90
C SER A 96 -0.79 -20.01 -9.48
N GLU A 97 -1.53 -21.00 -8.97
CA GLU A 97 -2.89 -20.82 -8.48
C GLU A 97 -2.90 -20.02 -7.17
N ILE A 98 -1.96 -20.30 -6.25
CA ILE A 98 -1.77 -19.50 -5.04
C ILE A 98 -1.47 -18.05 -5.41
N SER A 99 -0.56 -17.80 -6.35
CA SER A 99 -0.20 -16.46 -6.78
C SER A 99 -1.39 -15.70 -7.37
N SER A 100 -2.21 -16.35 -8.17
CA SER A 100 -3.42 -15.78 -8.76
C SER A 100 -4.46 -15.48 -7.67
N SER A 101 -4.70 -16.41 -6.74
CA SER A 101 -5.61 -16.23 -5.61
C SER A 101 -5.20 -15.06 -4.73
N LEU A 102 -3.91 -14.99 -4.36
CA LEU A 102 -3.39 -13.88 -3.53
C LEU A 102 -3.54 -12.52 -4.21
N GLU A 103 -3.28 -12.43 -5.52
CA GLU A 103 -3.43 -11.16 -6.25
C GLU A 103 -4.90 -10.71 -6.31
N LYS A 104 -5.81 -11.62 -6.67
CA LYS A 104 -7.26 -11.36 -6.66
C LYS A 104 -7.75 -10.95 -5.27
N SER A 105 -7.33 -11.68 -4.24
CA SER A 105 -7.70 -11.41 -2.85
C SER A 105 -7.18 -10.05 -2.38
N ARG A 106 -5.93 -9.70 -2.69
CA ARG A 106 -5.35 -8.39 -2.36
C ARG A 106 -6.17 -7.24 -2.93
N LEU A 107 -6.61 -7.36 -4.19
CA LEU A 107 -7.45 -6.33 -4.82
C LEU A 107 -8.83 -6.22 -4.15
N ALA A 108 -9.46 -7.34 -3.80
CA ALA A 108 -10.74 -7.35 -3.11
C ALA A 108 -10.64 -6.72 -1.72
N ILE A 109 -9.60 -7.09 -0.94
CA ILE A 109 -9.31 -6.55 0.38
C ILE A 109 -8.96 -5.05 0.31
N LYS A 110 -8.13 -4.61 -0.66
CA LYS A 110 -7.85 -3.19 -0.89
C LYS A 110 -9.14 -2.41 -1.19
N LYS A 111 -10.01 -2.96 -2.02
CA LYS A 111 -11.31 -2.34 -2.33
C LYS A 111 -12.20 -2.23 -1.10
N HIS A 112 -12.28 -3.28 -0.29
CA HIS A 112 -13.08 -3.27 0.95
C HIS A 112 -12.51 -2.26 1.95
N ARG A 113 -11.18 -2.19 2.14
CA ARG A 113 -10.53 -1.20 3.01
C ARG A 113 -10.91 0.23 2.63
N LYS A 114 -11.00 0.55 1.35
CA LYS A 114 -11.42 1.89 0.87
C LYS A 114 -12.86 2.27 1.27
N SER A 115 -13.69 1.33 1.73
CA SER A 115 -15.02 1.62 2.29
C SER A 115 -15.02 1.94 3.77
N ARG A 116 -13.90 1.72 4.47
CA ARG A 116 -13.70 2.11 5.86
C ARG A 116 -13.44 3.61 5.97
N ILE A 117 -13.62 4.17 7.18
CA ILE A 117 -13.21 5.54 7.47
C ILE A 117 -11.68 5.60 7.47
N ALA A 118 -11.12 6.34 6.53
CA ALA A 118 -9.67 6.51 6.42
C ALA A 118 -9.13 7.37 7.58
N PRO A 119 -7.86 7.16 7.99
CA PRO A 119 -7.19 8.07 8.91
C PRO A 119 -7.06 9.47 8.30
N GLY A 120 -6.94 10.48 9.16
CA GLY A 120 -6.69 11.85 8.74
C GLY A 120 -5.36 11.99 8.00
N THR A 121 -5.34 12.80 6.94
CA THR A 121 -4.09 13.14 6.23
C THR A 121 -3.54 14.44 6.79
N ASP A 122 -2.28 14.45 7.18
CA ASP A 122 -1.53 15.68 7.45
C ASP A 122 -1.09 16.26 6.10
N ASP A 123 -1.86 17.22 5.62
CA ASP A 123 -1.73 17.85 4.31
C ASP A 123 -0.58 18.86 4.20
N LYS A 124 0.25 18.99 5.24
CA LYS A 124 1.46 19.80 5.16
C LYS A 124 2.41 19.27 4.08
N ILE A 125 2.96 20.18 3.29
CA ILE A 125 3.95 19.84 2.27
C ILE A 125 5.32 20.36 2.73
N ILE A 126 6.25 19.43 3.01
CA ILE A 126 7.58 19.73 3.53
C ILE A 126 8.58 19.64 2.38
N VAL A 127 9.23 20.75 2.02
CA VAL A 127 10.13 20.85 0.86
C VAL A 127 11.23 19.78 0.88
N SER A 128 11.91 19.58 2.02
CA SER A 128 12.98 18.59 2.13
C SER A 128 12.51 17.16 1.88
N TRP A 129 11.31 16.79 2.36
CA TRP A 129 10.74 15.45 2.14
C TRP A 129 10.30 15.27 0.69
N ASN A 130 9.70 16.31 0.12
CA ASN A 130 9.38 16.34 -1.30
C ASN A 130 10.62 16.19 -2.18
N GLY A 131 11.72 16.85 -1.84
CA GLY A 131 13.02 16.68 -2.53
C GLY A 131 13.54 15.26 -2.51
N LEU A 132 13.37 14.52 -1.39
CA LEU A 132 13.75 13.10 -1.29
C LEU A 132 12.86 12.23 -2.20
N MET A 133 11.54 12.48 -2.22
CA MET A 133 10.61 11.74 -3.07
C MET A 133 10.87 12.02 -4.56
N ILE A 134 11.04 13.27 -4.95
CA ILE A 134 11.39 13.68 -6.32
C ILE A 134 12.66 12.96 -6.78
N SER A 135 13.72 12.96 -5.96
CA SER A 135 14.98 12.27 -6.27
C SER A 135 14.77 10.76 -6.45
N SER A 136 13.92 10.15 -5.64
CA SER A 136 13.61 8.72 -5.72
C SER A 136 12.84 8.37 -6.99
N LEU A 137 11.80 9.14 -7.30
CA LEU A 137 11.00 8.96 -8.52
C LEU A 137 11.81 9.16 -9.79
N ALA A 138 12.67 10.19 -9.84
CA ALA A 138 13.55 10.43 -10.99
C ALA A 138 14.52 9.25 -11.22
N LYS A 139 15.10 8.67 -10.15
CA LYS A 139 15.96 7.49 -10.25
C LYS A 139 15.20 6.25 -10.73
N VAL A 140 14.00 6.02 -10.21
CA VAL A 140 13.16 4.89 -10.62
C VAL A 140 12.74 5.04 -12.08
N SER A 141 12.33 6.24 -12.52
CA SER A 141 12.01 6.52 -13.91
C SER A 141 13.18 6.20 -14.84
N ALA A 142 14.37 6.67 -14.51
CA ALA A 142 15.56 6.40 -15.32
C ALA A 142 15.95 4.92 -15.35
N PHE A 143 15.74 4.19 -14.24
CA PHE A 143 16.07 2.76 -14.14
C PHE A 143 15.07 1.86 -14.88
N LEU A 144 13.77 2.20 -14.81
CA LEU A 144 12.70 1.41 -15.44
C LEU A 144 12.35 1.86 -16.87
N ASP A 145 12.89 2.97 -17.34
CA ASP A 145 12.48 3.67 -18.56
C ASP A 145 10.97 3.94 -18.61
N ASP A 146 10.42 4.34 -17.46
CA ASP A 146 9.00 4.60 -17.28
C ASP A 146 8.75 6.08 -16.99
N LYS A 147 8.06 6.74 -17.93
CA LYS A 147 7.79 8.18 -17.89
C LYS A 147 6.81 8.58 -16.78
N GLU A 148 5.94 7.70 -16.32
CA GLU A 148 4.95 8.05 -15.28
C GLU A 148 5.63 8.55 -14.01
N TYR A 149 6.73 7.89 -13.58
CA TYR A 149 7.49 8.32 -12.41
C TYR A 149 8.14 9.69 -12.61
N PHE A 150 8.61 9.98 -13.82
CA PHE A 150 9.16 11.28 -14.17
C PHE A 150 8.10 12.38 -14.12
N GLU A 151 6.94 12.16 -14.71
CA GLU A 151 5.85 13.14 -14.76
C GLU A 151 5.34 13.52 -13.37
N ILE A 152 5.28 12.55 -12.44
CA ILE A 152 4.93 12.80 -11.05
C ILE A 152 6.02 13.64 -10.36
N ALA A 153 7.29 13.31 -10.59
CA ALA A 153 8.42 14.07 -10.03
C ALA A 153 8.46 15.52 -10.56
N ASP A 154 8.25 15.71 -11.86
CA ASP A 154 8.25 17.00 -12.52
C ASP A 154 7.12 17.92 -12.01
N ARG A 155 5.92 17.36 -11.83
CA ARG A 155 4.80 18.08 -11.20
C ARG A 155 5.13 18.51 -9.77
N ALA A 156 5.80 17.68 -8.99
CA ALA A 156 6.19 18.03 -7.63
C ALA A 156 7.28 19.12 -7.61
N VAL A 157 8.22 19.11 -8.55
CA VAL A 157 9.19 20.20 -8.74
C VAL A 157 8.48 21.50 -9.06
N SER A 158 7.57 21.49 -10.04
CA SER A 158 6.78 22.66 -10.43
C SER A 158 5.99 23.21 -9.26
N PHE A 159 5.35 22.34 -8.46
CA PHE A 159 4.64 22.74 -7.24
C PHE A 159 5.56 23.49 -6.25
N ILE A 160 6.76 22.97 -6.00
CA ILE A 160 7.71 23.61 -5.07
C ILE A 160 8.14 24.98 -5.61
N VAL A 161 8.49 25.06 -6.90
CA VAL A 161 8.94 26.30 -7.52
C VAL A 161 7.83 27.36 -7.52
N ASP A 162 6.61 26.97 -7.88
CA ASP A 162 5.51 27.92 -8.07
C ASP A 162 4.82 28.33 -6.76
N LYS A 163 4.78 27.44 -5.77
CA LYS A 163 3.99 27.65 -4.54
C LYS A 163 4.84 27.87 -3.28
N MET A 164 6.08 27.39 -3.25
CA MET A 164 6.88 27.36 -2.04
C MET A 164 8.19 28.15 -2.12
N SER A 165 8.63 28.57 -3.31
CA SER A 165 9.72 29.55 -3.44
C SER A 165 9.19 30.96 -3.24
N LYS A 166 9.98 31.82 -2.59
CA LYS A 166 9.74 33.26 -2.57
C LYS A 166 10.49 33.88 -3.73
N GLU A 167 9.84 34.81 -4.44
CA GLU A 167 10.57 35.75 -5.29
C GLU A 167 11.41 36.66 -4.37
N ASP A 168 12.73 36.71 -4.58
CA ASP A 168 13.63 37.66 -3.92
C ASP A 168 13.50 39.05 -4.54
#